data_34435eaf5d984f42d043ef11505d75b8
#
_entry.id   34435eaf5d984f42d043ef11505d75b8
#
_cell.length_a   1.000
_cell.length_b   1.000
_cell.length_c   1.000
_cell.angle_alpha   90.00
_cell.angle_beta   90.00
_cell.angle_gamma   90.00
#
_symmetry.space_group_name_H-M   'P 1'
#
loop_
_entity.id
_entity.type
_entity.pdbx_description
1 polymer ?
#
loop_
_entity_poly.entity_id
_entity_poly.type
_entity_poly.pdbx_seq_one_letter_code
_entity_poly.pdbx_strand_id
1 'polypeptide(L)'
;AYSAVGMPVVPAGGVAHTAIDHLRWAFLQVSKALYPATFSVMSLEDWAKTQMLKTTDGAYIFGTPTDGAAPRIWGKQIVESHGMAAGEFLAGSGFAATVYDREEVTVRVAEQHLDFFIKNMVAILCEERVGFTVERPAALVAGSFPV
;
A
#
# COMPACT_ATOMS: atom_id res chain seq x y z
N ALA A 1 -7.69 17.26 -6.08
CA ALA A 1 -7.74 15.97 -5.40
C ALA A 1 -7.55 14.87 -6.44
N TYR A 2 -6.60 13.98 -6.21
CA TYR A 2 -6.32 12.85 -7.09
C TYR A 2 -7.27 11.69 -6.72
N SER A 3 -7.84 11.02 -7.70
CA SER A 3 -8.66 9.83 -7.52
C SER A 3 -8.12 8.68 -8.37
N ALA A 4 -7.79 7.56 -7.73
CA ALA A 4 -7.46 6.33 -8.44
C ALA A 4 -8.70 5.81 -9.22
N VAL A 5 -8.46 5.09 -10.29
CA VAL A 5 -9.55 4.45 -11.04
C VAL A 5 -10.13 3.31 -10.21
N GLY A 6 -11.44 3.28 -10.03
CA GLY A 6 -12.11 2.18 -9.34
C GLY A 6 -11.96 0.85 -10.09
N MET A 7 -11.84 -0.23 -9.34
CA MET A 7 -11.81 -1.56 -9.91
C MET A 7 -13.19 -1.90 -10.53
N PRO A 8 -13.26 -2.47 -11.74
CA PRO A 8 -14.52 -2.97 -12.29
C PRO A 8 -15.10 -4.05 -11.40
N VAL A 9 -16.41 -4.14 -11.40
CA VAL A 9 -17.12 -5.23 -10.68
C VAL A 9 -16.60 -6.56 -11.20
N VAL A 10 -16.08 -7.38 -10.30
CA VAL A 10 -15.64 -8.74 -10.62
C VAL A 10 -16.87 -9.52 -11.09
N PRO A 11 -16.84 -10.20 -12.26
CA PRO A 11 -17.98 -10.94 -12.74
C PRO A 11 -18.43 -11.99 -11.72
N ALA A 12 -19.69 -11.96 -11.33
CA ALA A 12 -20.28 -12.93 -10.44
C ALA A 12 -20.45 -14.27 -11.19
N GLY A 13 -19.37 -15.02 -11.27
CA GLY A 13 -19.36 -16.35 -11.86
C GLY A 13 -19.47 -17.43 -10.79
N GLY A 14 -20.59 -17.55 -10.08
CA GLY A 14 -20.96 -18.73 -9.28
C GLY A 14 -20.00 -19.25 -8.19
N VAL A 15 -18.77 -18.75 -8.13
CA VAL A 15 -17.73 -19.08 -7.15
C VAL A 15 -17.43 -17.86 -6.29
N ALA A 16 -17.39 -18.03 -4.99
CA ALA A 16 -16.99 -16.95 -4.07
C ALA A 16 -15.56 -16.49 -4.41
N HIS A 17 -15.41 -15.22 -4.77
CA HIS A 17 -14.12 -14.64 -5.05
C HIS A 17 -13.36 -14.35 -3.76
N THR A 18 -12.10 -14.72 -3.72
CA THR A 18 -11.20 -14.49 -2.61
C THR A 18 -10.46 -13.15 -2.78
N ALA A 19 -9.82 -12.67 -1.70
CA ALA A 19 -8.97 -11.48 -1.77
C ALA A 19 -7.88 -11.59 -2.86
N ILE A 20 -7.38 -12.80 -3.10
CA ILE A 20 -6.36 -13.08 -4.12
C ILE A 20 -6.89 -12.82 -5.53
N ASP A 21 -8.16 -13.19 -5.78
CA ASP A 21 -8.80 -13.01 -7.08
C ASP A 21 -9.02 -11.52 -7.37
N HIS A 22 -9.44 -10.74 -6.37
CA HIS A 22 -9.60 -9.29 -6.48
C HIS A 22 -8.27 -8.60 -6.82
N LEU A 23 -7.18 -8.97 -6.17
CA LEU A 23 -5.85 -8.48 -6.51
C LEU A 23 -5.45 -8.84 -7.94
N ARG A 24 -5.76 -10.07 -8.40
CA ARG A 24 -5.45 -10.49 -9.76
C ARG A 24 -6.19 -9.65 -10.79
N TRP A 25 -7.47 -9.36 -10.56
CA TRP A 25 -8.25 -8.49 -11.43
C TRP A 25 -7.73 -7.05 -11.46
N ALA A 26 -7.35 -6.50 -10.31
CA ALA A 26 -6.75 -5.19 -10.23
C ALA A 26 -5.43 -5.11 -11.03
N PHE A 27 -4.54 -6.08 -10.87
CA PHE A 27 -3.30 -6.15 -11.67
C PHE A 27 -3.57 -6.30 -13.17
N LEU A 28 -4.61 -7.04 -13.57
CA LEU A 28 -5.00 -7.14 -14.96
C LEU A 28 -5.47 -5.78 -15.50
N GLN A 29 -6.24 -5.03 -14.72
CA GLN A 29 -6.69 -3.69 -15.11
C GLN A 29 -5.53 -2.72 -15.31
N VAL A 30 -4.57 -2.69 -14.39
CA VAL A 30 -3.33 -1.89 -14.53
C VAL A 30 -2.59 -2.28 -15.80
N SER A 31 -2.45 -3.58 -16.08
CA SER A 31 -1.77 -4.07 -17.28
C SER A 31 -2.51 -3.72 -18.57
N LYS A 32 -3.85 -3.69 -18.56
CA LYS A 32 -4.66 -3.22 -19.70
C LYS A 32 -4.47 -1.73 -19.99
N ALA A 33 -4.11 -0.94 -18.98
CA ALA A 33 -3.73 0.46 -19.17
C ALA A 33 -2.31 0.64 -19.75
N LEU A 34 -1.68 -0.44 -20.21
CA LEU A 34 -0.32 -0.49 -20.81
C LEU A 34 0.81 -0.19 -19.81
N TYR A 35 0.56 -0.38 -18.50
CA TYR A 35 1.56 -0.24 -17.45
C TYR A 35 1.78 -1.57 -16.73
N PRO A 36 3.04 -1.96 -16.47
CA PRO A 36 3.31 -3.15 -15.68
C PRO A 36 2.90 -2.91 -14.23
N ALA A 37 1.97 -3.72 -13.71
CA ALA A 37 1.66 -3.71 -12.28
C ALA A 37 2.90 -4.18 -11.49
N THR A 38 3.34 -3.40 -10.51
CA THR A 38 4.57 -3.68 -9.73
C THR A 38 4.28 -3.95 -8.27
N PHE A 39 3.28 -3.30 -7.69
CA PHE A 39 2.98 -3.38 -6.26
C PHE A 39 1.48 -3.37 -5.97
N SER A 40 1.13 -3.79 -4.76
CA SER A 40 -0.16 -3.50 -4.14
C SER A 40 0.06 -3.05 -2.70
N VAL A 41 -0.72 -2.07 -2.25
CA VAL A 41 -0.75 -1.58 -0.87
C VAL A 41 -2.05 -2.03 -0.24
N MET A 42 -1.99 -2.54 0.97
CA MET A 42 -3.16 -2.96 1.75
C MET A 42 -2.91 -2.78 3.26
N SER A 43 -3.95 -2.93 4.06
CA SER A 43 -3.81 -2.88 5.52
C SER A 43 -3.09 -4.12 6.05
N LEU A 44 -2.47 -4.00 7.24
CA LEU A 44 -1.83 -5.12 7.92
C LEU A 44 -2.82 -6.25 8.22
N GLU A 45 -4.06 -5.90 8.60
CA GLU A 45 -5.10 -6.86 8.93
C GLU A 45 -5.51 -7.69 7.71
N ASP A 46 -5.66 -7.04 6.56
CA ASP A 46 -6.07 -7.71 5.33
C ASP A 46 -4.96 -8.61 4.78
N TRP A 47 -3.70 -8.19 4.95
CA TRP A 47 -2.58 -9.05 4.62
C TRP A 47 -2.54 -10.29 5.52
N ALA A 48 -2.71 -10.12 6.83
CA ALA A 48 -2.77 -11.24 7.77
C ALA A 48 -3.92 -12.20 7.43
N LYS A 49 -5.12 -11.68 7.13
CA LYS A 49 -6.26 -12.50 6.69
C LYS A 49 -5.94 -13.27 5.40
N THR A 50 -5.28 -12.61 4.45
CA THR A 50 -4.89 -13.23 3.17
C THR A 50 -3.88 -14.35 3.38
N GLN A 51 -2.88 -14.18 4.25
CA GLN A 51 -1.92 -15.21 4.61
C GLN A 51 -2.56 -16.41 5.31
N MET A 52 -3.62 -16.17 6.10
CA MET A 52 -4.35 -17.23 6.79
C MET A 52 -5.32 -18.02 5.91
N LEU A 53 -5.42 -17.72 4.62
CA LEU A 53 -6.24 -18.48 3.69
C LEU A 53 -5.73 -19.93 3.59
N LYS A 54 -6.66 -20.88 3.79
CA LYS A 54 -6.39 -22.30 3.77
C LYS A 54 -7.16 -23.00 2.67
N THR A 55 -6.62 -24.11 2.18
CA THR A 55 -7.34 -25.06 1.34
C THR A 55 -8.39 -25.81 2.16
N THR A 56 -9.28 -26.53 1.47
CA THR A 56 -10.26 -27.45 2.10
C THR A 56 -9.62 -28.48 3.02
N ASP A 57 -8.38 -28.88 2.73
CA ASP A 57 -7.60 -29.83 3.52
C ASP A 57 -6.87 -29.20 4.72
N GLY A 58 -7.04 -27.90 4.94
CA GLY A 58 -6.45 -27.15 6.05
C GLY A 58 -5.02 -26.66 5.85
N ALA A 59 -4.42 -26.88 4.69
CA ALA A 59 -3.10 -26.37 4.36
C ALA A 59 -3.13 -24.87 4.00
N TYR A 60 -2.10 -24.13 4.40
CA TYR A 60 -1.97 -22.73 4.02
C TYR A 60 -1.68 -22.58 2.52
N ILE A 61 -2.32 -21.64 1.86
CA ILE A 61 -2.11 -21.34 0.43
C ILE A 61 -0.77 -20.64 0.20
N PHE A 62 -0.36 -19.77 1.13
CA PHE A 62 0.87 -18.96 1.06
C PHE A 62 2.08 -19.60 1.74
N GLY A 63 2.25 -20.89 1.62
CA GLY A 63 3.42 -21.57 2.19
C GLY A 63 3.35 -21.84 3.69
N THR A 64 4.45 -22.32 4.25
CA THR A 64 4.55 -22.61 5.68
C THR A 64 4.82 -21.35 6.49
N PRO A 65 4.29 -21.23 7.72
CA PRO A 65 4.55 -20.09 8.60
C PRO A 65 6.04 -19.82 8.90
N THR A 66 6.90 -20.78 8.61
CA THR A 66 8.36 -20.69 8.80
C THR A 66 9.10 -20.06 7.62
N ASP A 67 8.44 -19.89 6.48
CA ASP A 67 9.04 -19.25 5.30
C ASP A 67 9.01 -17.71 5.47
N GLY A 68 10.17 -17.14 5.79
CA GLY A 68 10.38 -15.69 5.87
C GLY A 68 10.50 -15.01 4.50
N ALA A 69 9.79 -15.48 3.49
CA ALA A 69 9.81 -14.91 2.16
C ALA A 69 9.16 -13.51 2.14
N ALA A 70 9.72 -12.61 1.33
CA ALA A 70 9.15 -11.29 1.14
C ALA A 70 7.68 -11.37 0.69
N PRO A 71 6.79 -10.47 1.17
CA PRO A 71 5.37 -10.50 0.87
C PRO A 71 5.14 -10.25 -0.63
N ARG A 72 4.77 -11.30 -1.36
CA ARG A 72 4.51 -11.24 -2.81
C ARG A 72 3.30 -12.08 -3.19
N ILE A 73 2.45 -11.52 -4.03
CA ILE A 73 1.34 -12.24 -4.68
C ILE A 73 1.48 -12.08 -6.18
N TRP A 74 1.38 -13.18 -6.93
CA TRP A 74 1.54 -13.18 -8.40
C TRP A 74 2.86 -12.53 -8.86
N GLY A 75 3.93 -12.66 -8.06
CA GLY A 75 5.22 -12.03 -8.32
C GLY A 75 5.28 -10.52 -8.11
N LYS A 76 4.19 -9.91 -7.63
CA LYS A 76 4.11 -8.48 -7.31
C LYS A 76 4.34 -8.25 -5.83
N GLN A 77 5.01 -7.15 -5.50
CA GLN A 77 5.29 -6.79 -4.11
C GLN A 77 4.00 -6.36 -3.40
N ILE A 78 3.80 -6.83 -2.19
CA ILE A 78 2.78 -6.35 -1.29
C ILE A 78 3.43 -5.40 -0.28
N VAL A 79 2.81 -4.25 -0.10
CA VAL A 79 3.24 -3.24 0.87
C VAL A 79 2.16 -3.11 1.93
N GLU A 80 2.52 -3.42 3.15
CA GLU A 80 1.64 -3.26 4.31
C GLU A 80 1.68 -1.81 4.77
N SER A 81 0.53 -1.18 4.97
CA SER A 81 0.45 0.21 5.39
C SER A 81 -0.63 0.44 6.42
N HIS A 82 -0.29 1.14 7.50
CA HIS A 82 -1.26 1.63 8.49
C HIS A 82 -2.16 2.75 7.96
N GLY A 83 -1.77 3.41 6.87
CA GLY A 83 -2.56 4.47 6.23
C GLY A 83 -3.69 3.95 5.35
N MET A 84 -3.77 2.62 5.14
CA MET A 84 -4.82 1.99 4.33
C MET A 84 -5.96 1.54 5.23
N ALA A 85 -7.21 1.84 4.85
CA ALA A 85 -8.38 1.36 5.58
C ALA A 85 -8.52 -0.18 5.44
N ALA A 86 -9.00 -0.83 6.49
CA ALA A 86 -9.28 -2.27 6.44
C ALA A 86 -10.35 -2.57 5.37
N GLY A 87 -10.12 -3.60 4.59
CA GLY A 87 -11.00 -3.97 3.49
C GLY A 87 -10.72 -3.27 2.17
N GLU A 88 -9.73 -2.35 2.12
CA GLU A 88 -9.36 -1.64 0.90
C GLU A 88 -7.94 -1.99 0.46
N PHE A 89 -7.69 -1.87 -0.83
CA PHE A 89 -6.35 -2.01 -1.39
C PHE A 89 -6.13 -1.04 -2.56
N LEU A 90 -4.87 -0.74 -2.82
CA LEU A 90 -4.41 0.01 -3.98
C LEU A 90 -3.41 -0.86 -4.74
N ALA A 91 -3.69 -1.13 -6.01
CA ALA A 91 -2.77 -1.83 -6.90
C ALA A 91 -2.27 -0.88 -7.98
N GLY A 92 -1.00 -0.98 -8.35
CA GLY A 92 -0.49 -0.05 -9.35
C GLY A 92 0.89 -0.35 -9.89
N SER A 93 1.33 0.60 -10.71
CA SER A 93 2.68 0.66 -11.26
C SER A 93 3.49 1.74 -10.54
N GLY A 94 4.71 1.41 -10.12
CA GLY A 94 5.63 2.38 -9.53
C GLY A 94 6.03 3.52 -10.48
N PHE A 95 5.81 3.34 -11.79
CA PHE A 95 6.04 4.38 -12.80
C PHE A 95 4.87 5.37 -12.96
N ALA A 96 3.77 5.18 -12.22
CA ALA A 96 2.59 6.01 -12.33
C ALA A 96 2.66 7.29 -11.50
N ALA A 97 3.56 7.36 -10.55
CA ALA A 97 3.68 8.45 -9.60
C ALA A 97 5.15 8.77 -9.32
N THR A 98 5.42 10.04 -9.07
CA THR A 98 6.76 10.55 -8.76
C THR A 98 6.73 11.34 -7.47
N VAL A 99 7.69 11.04 -6.60
CA VAL A 99 7.98 11.83 -5.40
C VAL A 99 9.08 12.81 -5.74
N TYR A 100 8.83 14.09 -5.50
CA TYR A 100 9.81 15.16 -5.63
C TYR A 100 10.26 15.59 -4.24
N ASP A 101 11.49 15.32 -3.91
CA ASP A 101 12.12 15.86 -2.71
C ASP A 101 12.69 17.24 -3.04
N ARG A 102 12.20 18.27 -2.34
CA ARG A 102 12.67 19.65 -2.48
C ARG A 102 13.67 20.01 -1.40
N GLU A 103 13.51 19.46 -0.21
CA GLU A 103 14.36 19.77 0.95
C GLU A 103 14.45 18.51 1.81
N GLU A 104 15.65 17.99 1.96
CA GLU A 104 15.92 16.82 2.79
C GLU A 104 15.52 17.06 4.25
N VAL A 105 15.29 15.99 4.98
CA VAL A 105 14.95 16.05 6.41
C VAL A 105 16.02 16.79 7.17
N THR A 106 15.66 17.93 7.75
CA THR A 106 16.55 18.69 8.64
C THR A 106 16.03 18.62 10.06
N VAL A 107 16.93 18.30 11.00
CA VAL A 107 16.64 18.30 12.44
C VAL A 107 17.42 19.42 13.09
N ARG A 108 16.71 20.34 13.74
CA ARG A 108 17.29 21.45 14.48
C ARG A 108 16.95 21.33 15.96
N VAL A 109 17.92 21.52 16.81
CA VAL A 109 17.77 21.52 18.26
C VAL A 109 18.06 22.91 18.79
N ALA A 110 17.14 23.46 19.59
CA ALA A 110 17.28 24.78 20.20
C ALA A 110 16.95 24.74 21.69
N GLU A 111 17.80 25.29 22.50
CA GLU A 111 17.65 25.40 23.95
C GLU A 111 17.31 26.84 24.39
N GLN A 112 17.43 27.81 23.47
CA GLN A 112 17.43 29.25 23.76
C GLN A 112 16.07 29.93 23.48
N HIS A 113 14.99 29.17 23.35
CA HIS A 113 13.70 29.75 23.07
C HIS A 113 12.97 30.17 24.37
N LEU A 114 12.69 31.49 24.51
CA LEU A 114 12.01 32.07 25.68
C LEU A 114 12.70 31.63 26.99
N ASP A 115 11.96 30.96 27.88
CA ASP A 115 12.38 30.50 29.19
C ASP A 115 12.78 28.99 29.21
N PHE A 116 13.07 28.40 28.05
CA PHE A 116 13.43 26.98 27.91
C PHE A 116 14.67 26.64 28.71
N PHE A 117 15.66 27.55 28.72
CA PHE A 117 16.88 27.37 29.52
C PHE A 117 16.59 27.26 31.02
N ILE A 118 15.70 28.12 31.54
CA ILE A 118 15.35 28.14 32.98
C ILE A 118 14.52 26.87 33.35
N LYS A 119 13.71 26.38 32.41
CA LYS A 119 12.86 25.22 32.61
C LYS A 119 13.51 23.89 32.21
N ASN A 120 14.76 23.90 31.79
CA ASN A 120 15.51 22.75 31.30
C ASN A 120 14.75 21.99 30.16
N MET A 121 14.21 22.74 29.21
CA MET A 121 13.48 22.22 28.04
C MET A 121 14.27 22.44 26.75
N VAL A 122 14.07 21.53 25.80
CA VAL A 122 14.70 21.56 24.47
C VAL A 122 13.61 21.54 23.41
N ALA A 123 13.71 22.43 22.42
CA ALA A 123 12.86 22.38 21.23
C ALA A 123 13.56 21.58 20.13
N ILE A 124 12.89 20.60 19.59
CA ILE A 124 13.35 19.83 18.43
C ILE A 124 12.42 20.14 17.28
N LEU A 125 12.96 20.69 16.19
CA LEU A 125 12.24 20.97 14.95
C LEU A 125 12.72 20.00 13.88
N CYS A 126 11.80 19.24 13.31
CA CYS A 126 12.05 18.35 12.18
C CYS A 126 11.22 18.84 11.00
N GLU A 127 11.87 19.17 9.89
CA GLU A 127 11.23 19.71 8.69
C GLU A 127 11.69 18.93 7.46
N GLU A 128 10.74 18.66 6.55
CA GLU A 128 10.96 18.09 5.23
C GLU A 128 9.99 18.74 4.24
N ARG A 129 10.43 18.92 3.00
CA ARG A 129 9.55 19.43 1.92
C ARG A 129 9.53 18.45 0.76
N VAL A 130 8.43 17.72 0.67
CA VAL A 130 8.20 16.73 -0.36
C VAL A 130 6.96 17.07 -1.19
N GLY A 131 7.06 16.86 -2.50
CA GLY A 131 5.93 16.94 -3.44
C GLY A 131 5.61 15.55 -3.98
N PHE A 132 4.34 15.24 -4.16
CA PHE A 132 3.89 14.00 -4.77
C PHE A 132 2.99 14.29 -5.95
N THR A 133 3.31 13.71 -7.12
CA THR A 133 2.47 13.83 -8.31
C THR A 133 2.14 12.47 -8.87
N VAL A 134 0.91 12.32 -9.35
CA VAL A 134 0.49 11.15 -10.10
C VAL A 134 0.40 11.54 -11.58
N GLU A 135 1.28 10.99 -12.38
CA GLU A 135 1.35 11.29 -13.81
C GLU A 135 0.32 10.49 -14.60
N ARG A 136 0.05 9.26 -14.15
CA ARG A 136 -0.81 8.31 -14.86
C ARG A 136 -1.86 7.69 -13.94
N PRO A 137 -3.02 8.36 -13.77
CA PRO A 137 -4.12 7.86 -12.94
C PRO A 137 -4.60 6.45 -13.32
N ALA A 138 -4.65 6.14 -14.62
CA ALA A 138 -5.10 4.84 -15.13
C ALA A 138 -4.20 3.65 -14.73
N ALA A 139 -2.96 3.93 -14.29
CA ALA A 139 -2.03 2.91 -13.82
C ALA A 139 -2.12 2.66 -12.30
N LEU A 140 -3.09 3.26 -11.62
CA LEU A 140 -3.40 3.05 -10.21
C LEU A 140 -4.87 2.67 -10.08
N VAL A 141 -5.13 1.54 -9.45
CA VAL A 141 -6.47 0.96 -9.28
C VAL A 141 -6.74 0.79 -7.79
N ALA A 142 -7.80 1.43 -7.31
CA ALA A 142 -8.32 1.22 -5.96
C ALA A 142 -9.45 0.20 -5.98
N GLY A 143 -9.47 -0.71 -5.04
CA GLY A 143 -10.48 -1.73 -4.90
C GLY A 143 -10.77 -2.07 -3.44
N SER A 144 -11.82 -2.85 -3.23
CA SER A 144 -12.17 -3.40 -1.92
C SER A 144 -12.11 -4.92 -1.95
N PHE A 145 -11.76 -5.51 -0.81
CA PHE A 145 -11.85 -6.95 -0.63
C PHE A 145 -13.29 -7.39 -0.40
N PRO A 146 -13.64 -8.63 -0.77
CA PRO A 146 -14.94 -9.18 -0.43
C PRO A 146 -15.05 -9.31 1.09
N VAL A 147 -16.20 -8.93 1.62
CA VAL A 147 -16.55 -9.04 3.05
C VAL A 147 -16.97 -10.46 3.38
#